data_ec5f8956d73f2cbcc85ead61a560d0bd
#
_entry.id   ec5f8956d73f2cbcc85ead61a560d0bd
#
_cell.length_a   1.000
_cell.length_b   1.000
_cell.length_c   1.000
_cell.angle_alpha   90.00
_cell.angle_beta   90.00
_cell.angle_gamma   90.00
#
_symmetry.space_group_name_H-M   'P 1'
#
loop_
_entity.id
_entity.type
_entity.pdbx_description
1 polymer ?
#
loop_
_entity_poly.entity_id
_entity_poly.type
_entity_poly.pdbx_seq_one_letter_code
_entity_poly.pdbx_strand_id
1 'polypeptide(L)'
;MENFAAIDFETANEQRTSVCSVGVVIVREGEFVDSYYSLIRPEPEYYTYWNTRVHGLTMADTAKAPIFPTVWQEIAPLIEGLPLIAHNKGFDESCLKAVFRTYSLDYPDYEFHCTLSTARRRIKGLPNYQLHTVAAYFGYELEQHHHALADADRKSTR
;
A
#
# COMPACT_ATOMS: atom_id res chain seq x y z
N MET A 1 -17.59 5.94 4.00
CA MET A 1 -16.48 5.94 4.97
C MET A 1 -15.73 7.25 4.81
N GLU A 2 -15.74 8.06 5.84
CA GLU A 2 -15.23 9.43 5.77
C GLU A 2 -13.85 9.58 6.44
N ASN A 3 -13.50 8.64 7.33
CA ASN A 3 -12.22 8.63 8.03
C ASN A 3 -11.52 7.31 7.78
N PHE A 4 -10.37 7.35 7.13
CA PHE A 4 -9.58 6.14 6.80
C PHE A 4 -8.16 6.51 6.40
N ALA A 5 -7.30 5.49 6.35
CA ALA A 5 -5.99 5.58 5.71
C ALA A 5 -5.94 4.60 4.55
N ALA A 6 -5.61 5.08 3.36
CA ALA A 6 -5.30 4.23 2.22
C ALA A 6 -3.83 3.84 2.29
N ILE A 7 -3.52 2.56 2.16
CA ILE A 7 -2.16 2.04 2.26
C ILE A 7 -1.84 1.15 1.06
N ASP A 8 -0.57 1.20 0.63
CA ASP A 8 -0.07 0.39 -0.45
C ASP A 8 1.40 0.04 -0.23
N PHE A 9 1.75 -1.23 -0.41
CA PHE A 9 3.12 -1.73 -0.32
C PHE A 9 3.62 -2.22 -1.67
N GLU A 10 4.91 -2.04 -1.92
CA GLU A 10 5.62 -2.79 -2.95
C GLU A 10 6.60 -3.76 -2.29
N THR A 11 6.80 -4.92 -2.90
CA THR A 11 7.72 -5.95 -2.40
C THR A 11 8.89 -6.16 -3.35
N ALA A 12 10.07 -6.41 -2.78
CA ALA A 12 11.30 -6.64 -3.55
C ALA A 12 11.33 -8.02 -4.21
N ASN A 13 10.71 -9.02 -3.58
CA ASN A 13 10.70 -10.41 -4.02
C ASN A 13 9.39 -11.10 -3.68
N GLU A 14 9.33 -12.42 -3.86
CA GLU A 14 8.14 -13.23 -3.65
C GLU A 14 7.72 -13.35 -2.18
N GLN A 15 8.57 -12.97 -1.24
CA GLN A 15 8.25 -13.03 0.17
C GLN A 15 7.50 -11.78 0.62
N ARG A 16 6.40 -11.96 1.33
CA ARG A 16 5.56 -10.85 1.85
C ARG A 16 6.30 -9.94 2.81
N THR A 17 7.34 -10.44 3.47
CA THR A 17 8.20 -9.68 4.38
C THR A 17 9.07 -8.65 3.67
N SER A 18 9.29 -8.79 2.36
CA SER A 18 10.25 -8.00 1.59
C SER A 18 9.69 -6.65 1.12
N VAL A 19 8.88 -6.00 1.94
CA VAL A 19 8.37 -4.67 1.61
C VAL A 19 9.53 -3.70 1.34
N CYS A 20 9.49 -3.02 0.19
CA CYS A 20 10.55 -2.11 -0.26
C CYS A 20 10.07 -0.66 -0.44
N SER A 21 8.76 -0.44 -0.39
CA SER A 21 8.18 0.90 -0.30
C SER A 21 6.79 0.84 0.31
N VAL A 22 6.36 1.94 0.88
CA VAL A 22 5.00 2.11 1.41
C VAL A 22 4.50 3.51 1.10
N GLY A 23 3.25 3.60 0.66
CA GLY A 23 2.52 4.84 0.52
C GLY A 23 1.29 4.83 1.42
N VAL A 24 1.03 5.94 2.09
CA VAL A 24 -0.15 6.12 2.95
C VAL A 24 -0.78 7.46 2.66
N VAL A 25 -2.10 7.49 2.53
CA VAL A 25 -2.89 8.72 2.37
C VAL A 25 -3.94 8.74 3.46
N ILE A 26 -4.01 9.85 4.20
CA ILE A 26 -4.94 10.02 5.32
C ILE A 26 -6.12 10.87 4.87
N VAL A 27 -7.32 10.37 5.08
CA VAL A 27 -8.58 11.08 4.82
C VAL A 27 -9.36 11.21 6.13
N ARG A 28 -9.77 12.43 6.46
CA ARG A 28 -10.67 12.72 7.59
C ARG A 28 -11.82 13.60 7.14
N GLU A 29 -13.01 13.23 7.55
CA GLU A 29 -14.26 13.94 7.16
C GLU A 29 -14.40 14.09 5.64
N GLY A 30 -13.96 13.06 4.89
CA GLY A 30 -14.00 13.06 3.44
C GLY A 30 -12.92 13.90 2.76
N GLU A 31 -12.05 14.56 3.51
CA GLU A 31 -11.00 15.44 2.98
C GLU A 31 -9.61 14.82 3.16
N PHE A 32 -8.77 15.01 2.13
CA PHE A 32 -7.35 14.69 2.22
C PHE A 32 -6.68 15.59 3.28
N VAL A 33 -6.00 15.01 4.25
CA VAL A 33 -5.32 15.76 5.31
C VAL A 33 -3.81 15.55 5.36
N ASP A 34 -3.31 14.38 4.96
CA ASP A 34 -1.88 14.08 5.02
C ASP A 34 -1.53 12.89 4.12
N SER A 35 -0.25 12.79 3.78
CA SER A 35 0.30 11.63 3.09
C SER A 35 1.70 11.32 3.60
N TYR A 36 2.11 10.07 3.44
CA TYR A 36 3.45 9.60 3.81
C TYR A 36 3.93 8.61 2.73
N TYR A 37 5.18 8.75 2.34
CA TYR A 37 5.84 7.79 1.46
C TYR A 37 7.25 7.54 1.94
N SER A 38 7.68 6.28 1.93
CA SER A 38 9.07 5.93 2.19
C SER A 38 9.51 4.70 1.40
N LEU A 39 10.74 4.73 0.94
CA LEU A 39 11.47 3.53 0.59
C LEU A 39 11.79 2.77 1.88
N ILE A 40 11.88 1.45 1.76
CA ILE A 40 12.19 0.55 2.88
C ILE A 40 13.28 -0.40 2.43
N ARG A 41 14.31 -0.61 3.25
CA ARG A 41 15.27 -1.66 2.99
C ARG A 41 14.61 -3.01 3.27
N PRO A 42 14.41 -3.85 2.25
CA PRO A 42 13.63 -5.08 2.40
C PRO A 42 14.36 -6.17 3.17
N GLU A 43 13.59 -7.07 3.79
CA GLU A 43 14.09 -8.28 4.45
C GLU A 43 13.28 -9.49 3.94
N PRO A 44 13.92 -10.44 3.22
CA PRO A 44 15.32 -10.47 2.80
C PRO A 44 15.67 -9.45 1.69
N GLU A 45 16.93 -9.00 1.69
CA GLU A 45 17.41 -7.92 0.82
C GLU A 45 17.88 -8.43 -0.54
N TYR A 46 16.93 -8.98 -1.33
CA TYR A 46 17.18 -9.29 -2.74
C TYR A 46 15.94 -8.93 -3.56
N TYR A 47 16.15 -8.62 -4.84
CA TYR A 47 15.10 -8.26 -5.78
C TYR A 47 14.95 -9.31 -6.86
N THR A 48 13.70 -9.67 -7.18
CA THR A 48 13.41 -10.48 -8.36
C THR A 48 13.20 -9.58 -9.57
N TYR A 49 13.49 -10.11 -10.74
CA TYR A 49 13.23 -9.43 -12.01
C TYR A 49 11.75 -9.01 -12.13
N TRP A 50 10.83 -9.89 -11.78
CA TRP A 50 9.39 -9.64 -11.93
C TRP A 50 8.89 -8.54 -11.00
N ASN A 51 9.36 -8.52 -9.77
CA ASN A 51 9.00 -7.46 -8.82
C ASN A 51 9.53 -6.10 -9.28
N THR A 52 10.78 -6.03 -9.68
CA THR A 52 11.37 -4.79 -10.22
C THR A 52 10.64 -4.33 -11.48
N ARG A 53 10.24 -5.25 -12.34
CA ARG A 53 9.48 -4.90 -13.55
C ARG A 53 8.13 -4.26 -13.23
N VAL A 54 7.51 -4.64 -12.12
CA VAL A 54 6.20 -4.10 -11.68
C VAL A 54 6.35 -2.67 -11.16
N HIS A 55 7.31 -2.41 -10.27
CA HIS A 55 7.39 -1.12 -9.56
C HIS A 55 8.63 -0.28 -9.90
N GLY A 56 9.59 -0.83 -10.62
CA GLY A 56 10.78 -0.11 -11.08
C GLY A 56 11.88 0.08 -10.03
N LEU A 57 11.68 -0.39 -8.79
CA LEU A 57 12.69 -0.27 -7.74
C LEU A 57 13.72 -1.38 -7.84
N THR A 58 14.96 -1.05 -7.48
CA THR A 58 16.11 -1.96 -7.45
C THR A 58 16.77 -1.96 -6.07
N MET A 59 17.69 -2.90 -5.84
CA MET A 59 18.47 -2.95 -4.60
C MET A 59 19.23 -1.64 -4.36
N ALA A 60 19.73 -0.99 -5.41
CA ALA A 60 20.45 0.28 -5.31
C ALA A 60 19.55 1.38 -4.71
N ASP A 61 18.26 1.39 -5.04
CA ASP A 61 17.31 2.41 -4.56
C ASP A 61 17.06 2.30 -3.06
N THR A 62 17.09 1.10 -2.50
CA THR A 62 16.72 0.85 -1.10
C THR A 62 17.88 0.42 -0.19
N ALA A 63 19.10 0.33 -0.73
CA ALA A 63 20.28 -0.13 0.04
C ALA A 63 20.57 0.73 1.27
N LYS A 64 20.25 2.04 1.22
CA LYS A 64 20.44 2.99 2.32
C LYS A 64 19.11 3.44 2.95
N ALA A 65 18.00 2.81 2.56
CA ALA A 65 16.70 3.14 3.12
C ALA A 65 16.56 2.61 4.55
N PRO A 66 15.69 3.21 5.36
CA PRO A 66 15.40 2.69 6.69
C PRO A 66 14.72 1.32 6.61
N ILE A 67 14.88 0.52 7.65
CA ILE A 67 14.15 -0.75 7.79
C ILE A 67 12.71 -0.48 8.21
N PHE A 68 11.85 -1.49 8.04
CA PHE A 68 10.42 -1.35 8.30
C PHE A 68 10.08 -0.81 9.70
N PRO A 69 10.68 -1.26 10.82
CA PRO A 69 10.32 -0.72 12.14
C PRO A 69 10.52 0.80 12.25
N THR A 70 11.58 1.33 11.67
CA THR A 70 11.85 2.77 11.65
C THR A 70 10.77 3.54 10.89
N VAL A 71 10.39 3.04 9.72
CA VAL A 71 9.32 3.64 8.91
C VAL A 71 7.97 3.56 9.63
N TRP A 72 7.67 2.43 10.24
CA TRP A 72 6.38 2.24 10.90
C TRP A 72 6.19 3.10 12.14
N GLN A 73 7.27 3.46 12.82
CA GLN A 73 7.21 4.43 13.93
C GLN A 73 6.68 5.81 13.49
N GLU A 74 6.89 6.17 12.24
CA GLU A 74 6.37 7.42 11.67
C GLU A 74 4.93 7.28 11.16
N ILE A 75 4.57 6.09 10.66
CA ILE A 75 3.23 5.84 10.12
C ILE A 75 2.20 5.61 11.24
N ALA A 76 2.53 4.83 12.24
CA ALA A 76 1.59 4.39 13.27
C ALA A 76 0.81 5.55 13.93
N PRO A 77 1.42 6.68 14.32
CA PRO A 77 0.66 7.80 14.88
C PRO A 77 -0.32 8.43 13.89
N LEU A 78 0.00 8.42 12.59
CA LEU A 78 -0.84 9.02 11.55
C LEU A 78 -2.12 8.24 11.32
N ILE A 79 -2.08 6.92 11.50
CA ILE A 79 -3.19 6.02 11.20
C ILE A 79 -3.94 5.54 12.46
N GLU A 80 -3.56 6.02 13.63
CA GLU A 80 -4.17 5.61 14.89
C GLU A 80 -5.68 5.80 14.87
N GLY A 81 -6.42 4.74 15.18
CA GLY A 81 -7.88 4.76 15.21
C GLY A 81 -8.56 4.75 13.85
N LEU A 82 -7.82 4.72 12.76
CA LEU A 82 -8.37 4.71 11.41
C LEU A 82 -8.44 3.29 10.85
N PRO A 83 -9.53 2.93 10.14
CA PRO A 83 -9.51 1.75 9.30
C PRO A 83 -8.56 1.95 8.12
N LEU A 84 -7.93 0.86 7.69
CA LEU A 84 -7.04 0.85 6.53
C LEU A 84 -7.81 0.36 5.30
N ILE A 85 -7.59 0.99 4.16
CA ILE A 85 -8.11 0.51 2.90
C ILE A 85 -6.98 0.21 1.93
N ALA A 86 -7.14 -0.88 1.18
CA ALA A 86 -6.17 -1.29 0.17
C ALA A 86 -6.90 -1.88 -1.04
N HIS A 87 -6.30 -1.75 -2.21
CA HIS A 87 -6.79 -2.41 -3.41
C HIS A 87 -6.21 -3.82 -3.46
N ASN A 88 -7.08 -4.85 -3.35
CA ASN A 88 -6.66 -6.22 -3.08
C ASN A 88 -6.00 -6.34 -1.70
N LYS A 89 -6.77 -6.02 -0.67
CA LYS A 89 -6.28 -5.95 0.73
C LYS A 89 -5.54 -7.20 1.20
N GLY A 90 -5.83 -8.36 0.63
CA GLY A 90 -5.17 -9.60 0.99
C GLY A 90 -3.65 -9.54 0.81
N PHE A 91 -3.18 -8.80 -0.19
CA PHE A 91 -1.74 -8.56 -0.37
C PHE A 91 -1.18 -7.65 0.73
N ASP A 92 -1.70 -6.43 0.85
CA ASP A 92 -1.15 -5.44 1.79
C ASP A 92 -1.29 -5.89 3.25
N GLU A 93 -2.43 -6.46 3.61
CA GLU A 93 -2.64 -6.99 4.96
C GLU A 93 -1.67 -8.13 5.27
N SER A 94 -1.43 -9.05 4.32
CA SER A 94 -0.48 -10.15 4.51
C SER A 94 0.95 -9.66 4.61
N CYS A 95 1.34 -8.64 3.84
CA CYS A 95 2.65 -7.99 3.96
C CYS A 95 2.83 -7.38 5.35
N LEU A 96 1.85 -6.62 5.81
CA LEU A 96 1.92 -5.94 7.11
C LEU A 96 2.03 -6.94 8.26
N LYS A 97 1.20 -7.98 8.26
CA LYS A 97 1.28 -9.04 9.27
C LYS A 97 2.61 -9.80 9.23
N ALA A 98 3.10 -10.13 8.04
CA ALA A 98 4.36 -10.85 7.87
C ALA A 98 5.56 -10.05 8.37
N VAL A 99 5.63 -8.77 8.02
CA VAL A 99 6.76 -7.92 8.42
C VAL A 99 6.73 -7.61 9.93
N PHE A 100 5.55 -7.47 10.53
CA PHE A 100 5.42 -7.34 11.99
C PHE A 100 6.00 -8.57 12.69
N ARG A 101 5.70 -9.78 12.21
CA ARG A 101 6.27 -11.02 12.76
C ARG A 101 7.79 -11.08 12.59
N THR A 102 8.30 -10.71 11.42
CA THR A 102 9.74 -10.73 11.13
C THR A 102 10.53 -9.88 12.11
N TYR A 103 10.00 -8.73 12.49
CA TYR A 103 10.66 -7.82 13.44
C TYR A 103 10.14 -7.95 14.88
N SER A 104 9.36 -8.98 15.18
CA SER A 104 8.81 -9.24 16.53
C SER A 104 8.05 -8.04 17.10
N LEU A 105 7.27 -7.37 16.25
CA LEU A 105 6.42 -6.25 16.65
C LEU A 105 5.01 -6.74 17.00
N ASP A 106 4.38 -6.08 17.98
CA ASP A 106 2.99 -6.34 18.35
C ASP A 106 2.05 -5.77 17.28
N TYR A 107 1.22 -6.63 16.68
CA TYR A 107 0.27 -6.24 15.64
C TYR A 107 -1.04 -5.75 16.26
N PRO A 108 -1.47 -4.49 16.02
CA PRO A 108 -2.64 -3.89 16.65
C PRO A 108 -4.00 -4.34 16.09
N ASP A 109 -4.07 -5.40 15.33
CA ASP A 109 -5.30 -5.89 14.66
C ASP A 109 -5.99 -4.80 13.83
N TYR A 110 -5.23 -4.19 12.91
CA TYR A 110 -5.77 -3.19 12.01
C TYR A 110 -6.98 -3.70 11.23
N GLU A 111 -8.05 -2.90 11.19
CA GLU A 111 -9.23 -3.18 10.37
C GLU A 111 -8.94 -2.82 8.92
N PHE A 112 -9.03 -3.81 8.02
CA PHE A 112 -8.80 -3.63 6.58
C PHE A 112 -10.08 -3.74 5.77
N HIS A 113 -10.25 -2.82 4.82
CA HIS A 113 -11.29 -2.86 3.79
C HIS A 113 -10.68 -2.96 2.40
N CYS A 114 -11.37 -3.64 1.48
CA CYS A 114 -10.87 -3.94 0.15
C CYS A 114 -11.63 -3.20 -0.94
N THR A 115 -10.98 -2.26 -1.63
CA THR A 115 -11.60 -1.55 -2.75
C THR A 115 -11.81 -2.44 -3.97
N LEU A 116 -10.97 -3.46 -4.17
CA LEU A 116 -11.14 -4.43 -5.25
C LEU A 116 -12.45 -5.22 -5.10
N SER A 117 -12.72 -5.74 -3.92
CA SER A 117 -13.96 -6.48 -3.63
C SER A 117 -15.19 -5.59 -3.78
N THR A 118 -15.09 -4.35 -3.35
CA THR A 118 -16.17 -3.37 -3.48
C THR A 118 -16.44 -3.05 -4.95
N ALA A 119 -15.38 -2.83 -5.74
CA ALA A 119 -15.52 -2.57 -7.17
C ALA A 119 -16.20 -3.73 -7.89
N ARG A 120 -15.78 -4.97 -7.64
CA ARG A 120 -16.37 -6.18 -8.24
C ARG A 120 -17.87 -6.32 -7.95
N ARG A 121 -18.31 -5.91 -6.76
CA ARG A 121 -19.73 -5.97 -6.39
C ARG A 121 -20.57 -4.85 -7.00
N ARG A 122 -20.01 -3.64 -7.10
CA ARG A 122 -20.75 -2.43 -7.46
C ARG A 122 -20.67 -2.04 -8.92
N ILE A 123 -19.57 -2.38 -9.58
CA ILE A 123 -19.32 -2.01 -10.97
C ILE A 123 -19.36 -3.27 -11.83
N LYS A 124 -20.11 -3.22 -12.93
CA LYS A 124 -20.23 -4.34 -13.86
C LYS A 124 -19.68 -3.97 -15.23
N GLY A 125 -19.19 -4.96 -15.97
CA GLY A 125 -18.78 -4.78 -17.35
C GLY A 125 -17.37 -4.24 -17.58
N LEU A 126 -16.53 -4.14 -16.56
CA LEU A 126 -15.12 -3.78 -16.76
C LEU A 126 -14.32 -4.98 -17.28
N PRO A 127 -13.32 -4.75 -18.15
CA PRO A 127 -12.45 -5.82 -18.68
C PRO A 127 -11.65 -6.52 -17.57
N ASN A 128 -11.32 -5.79 -16.51
CA ASN A 128 -10.70 -6.29 -15.30
C ASN A 128 -10.97 -5.29 -14.15
N TYR A 129 -10.53 -5.62 -12.93
CA TYR A 129 -10.74 -4.78 -11.76
C TYR A 129 -9.42 -4.37 -11.12
N GLN A 130 -8.36 -4.25 -11.93
CA GLN A 130 -7.10 -3.67 -11.49
C GLN A 130 -7.29 -2.20 -11.12
N LEU A 131 -6.43 -1.68 -10.25
CA LEU A 131 -6.59 -0.33 -9.70
C LEU A 131 -6.70 0.74 -10.80
N HIS A 132 -5.83 0.68 -11.82
CA HIS A 132 -5.86 1.64 -12.92
C HIS A 132 -7.17 1.58 -13.74
N THR A 133 -7.73 0.38 -13.92
CA THR A 133 -8.99 0.20 -14.65
C THR A 133 -10.17 0.77 -13.85
N VAL A 134 -10.20 0.49 -12.55
CA VAL A 134 -11.24 1.02 -11.65
C VAL A 134 -11.12 2.54 -11.52
N ALA A 135 -9.90 3.06 -11.40
CA ALA A 135 -9.66 4.50 -11.34
C ALA A 135 -10.11 5.19 -12.63
N ALA A 136 -9.81 4.62 -13.80
CA ALA A 136 -10.24 5.16 -15.09
C ALA A 136 -11.77 5.21 -15.23
N TYR A 137 -12.47 4.21 -14.68
CA TYR A 137 -13.95 4.22 -14.65
C TYR A 137 -14.50 5.46 -13.93
N PHE A 138 -13.81 5.94 -12.89
CA PHE A 138 -14.17 7.16 -12.17
C PHE A 138 -13.53 8.44 -12.75
N GLY A 139 -12.88 8.37 -13.90
CA GLY A 139 -12.28 9.52 -14.56
C GLY A 139 -10.87 9.89 -14.08
N TYR A 140 -10.18 9.00 -13.39
CA TYR A 140 -8.80 9.22 -12.91
C TYR A 140 -7.79 8.45 -13.76
N GLU A 141 -6.74 9.12 -14.20
CA GLU A 141 -5.59 8.48 -14.85
C GLU A 141 -4.47 8.28 -13.83
N LEU A 142 -3.92 7.05 -13.81
CA LEU A 142 -2.77 6.71 -12.96
C LEU A 142 -1.48 6.94 -13.76
N GLU A 143 -0.82 8.07 -13.53
CA GLU A 143 0.44 8.40 -14.19
C GLU A 143 1.62 7.57 -13.66
N GLN A 144 1.57 7.18 -12.39
CA GLN A 144 2.61 6.41 -11.71
C GLN A 144 2.04 5.10 -11.16
N HIS A 145 1.50 4.28 -12.05
CA HIS A 145 0.98 2.97 -11.68
C HIS A 145 2.09 2.12 -11.03
N HIS A 146 1.73 1.43 -9.93
CA HIS A 146 2.65 0.69 -9.04
C HIS A 146 3.67 1.56 -8.29
N HIS A 147 3.40 2.85 -8.14
CA HIS A 147 4.07 3.68 -7.16
C HIS A 147 3.19 3.73 -5.89
N ALA A 148 3.71 3.27 -4.76
CA ALA A 148 2.91 3.04 -3.56
C ALA A 148 2.09 4.25 -3.10
N LEU A 149 2.66 5.46 -3.15
CA LEU A 149 1.92 6.66 -2.76
C LEU A 149 0.81 7.01 -3.76
N ALA A 150 1.07 6.92 -5.06
CA ALA A 150 0.08 7.20 -6.09
C ALA A 150 -1.09 6.20 -6.01
N ASP A 151 -0.80 4.92 -5.79
CA ASP A 151 -1.82 3.88 -5.64
C ASP A 151 -2.63 4.07 -4.37
N ALA A 152 -2.02 4.49 -3.26
CA ALA A 152 -2.71 4.82 -2.01
C ALA A 152 -3.62 6.05 -2.17
N ASP A 153 -3.14 7.10 -2.86
CA ASP A 153 -3.92 8.31 -3.14
C ASP A 153 -5.19 7.99 -3.95
N ARG A 154 -5.08 7.16 -5.00
CA ARG A 154 -6.24 6.74 -5.80
C ARG A 154 -7.25 5.92 -5.00
N LYS A 155 -6.82 5.17 -4.01
CA LYS A 155 -7.71 4.45 -3.10
C LYS A 155 -8.51 5.41 -2.21
N SER A 156 -7.97 6.59 -1.91
CA SER A 156 -8.58 7.59 -1.04
C SER A 156 -9.64 8.48 -1.72
N THR A 157 -9.61 8.60 -3.05
CA THR A 157 -10.50 9.49 -3.82
C THR A 157 -11.91 8.96 -4.05
N ARG A 158 -12.50 8.31 -3.06
CA ARG A 158 -13.85 7.74 -3.16
C ARG A 158 -14.84 8.30 -2.18
#